data_1d2f023249bfdb5606e87fd8c622afef
#
_entry.id   1d2f023249bfdb5606e87fd8c622afef
#
_cell.length_a   1.000
_cell.length_b   1.000
_cell.length_c   1.000
_cell.angle_alpha   90.00
_cell.angle_beta   90.00
_cell.angle_gamma   90.00
#
_symmetry.space_group_name_H-M   'P 1'
#
loop_
_entity.id
_entity.type
_entity.pdbx_description
1 polymer ?
#
loop_
_entity_poly.entity_id
_entity_poly.type
_entity_poly.pdbx_seq_one_letter_code
_entity_poly.pdbx_strand_id
1 'polypeptide(L)'
;MTITFASGEAICDMHVYSQGQAPADVQTWKTPCDKADILVFATHADDEILFLGGVLATYGGEQNLAVQVAYMCEFSSSAKIREHEKLDGLWESGIKHYPVCGDFPDLYSQTLEAAKKQYVYDDVKSYATSCIRRFKPLVVVTQDLNGEYGHGGHMLFSHAVAESVETSNDSSVFPESASNYGTWDVPKTYLHLYTENKITMNLRLPLSRMGNRTSIEVQTAAYKKHVSQQWCWFYVSDDYEYSCADFGLYRTTVG
;
A
#
# COMPACT_ATOMS: atom_id res chain seq x y z
N MET A 1 -10.70 7.27 34.16
CA MET A 1 -9.64 7.25 33.13
C MET A 1 -9.61 8.63 32.48
N THR A 2 -8.45 9.25 32.36
CA THR A 2 -8.30 10.54 31.67
C THR A 2 -7.50 10.26 30.40
N ILE A 3 -7.98 10.74 29.25
CA ILE A 3 -7.27 10.66 27.96
C ILE A 3 -6.86 12.08 27.61
N THR A 4 -5.57 12.30 27.35
CA THR A 4 -5.05 13.61 26.96
C THR A 4 -4.60 13.52 25.51
N PHE A 5 -5.05 14.45 24.68
CA PHE A 5 -4.69 14.57 23.28
C PHE A 5 -3.70 15.71 23.09
N ALA A 6 -2.83 15.60 22.11
CA ALA A 6 -1.99 16.70 21.70
C ALA A 6 -2.83 17.82 21.06
N SER A 7 -2.30 19.04 21.07
CA SER A 7 -2.98 20.16 20.43
C SER A 7 -3.05 19.95 18.92
N GLY A 8 -4.23 20.08 18.35
CA GLY A 8 -4.46 19.88 16.91
C GLY A 8 -4.96 18.49 16.51
N GLU A 9 -4.99 17.54 17.45
CA GLU A 9 -5.59 16.23 17.20
C GLU A 9 -7.11 16.35 16.96
N ALA A 10 -7.61 15.59 15.97
CA ALA A 10 -9.03 15.48 15.68
C ALA A 10 -9.52 14.08 16.04
N ILE A 11 -10.60 14.00 16.81
CA ILE A 11 -11.26 12.74 17.15
C ILE A 11 -12.57 12.71 16.39
N CYS A 12 -12.74 11.70 15.53
CA CYS A 12 -13.97 11.52 14.76
C CYS A 12 -15.03 10.78 15.58
N ASP A 13 -14.61 9.76 16.36
CA ASP A 13 -15.51 8.95 17.18
C ASP A 13 -14.76 8.32 18.36
N MET A 14 -15.52 7.96 19.41
CA MET A 14 -14.97 7.27 20.57
C MET A 14 -15.98 6.26 21.11
N HIS A 15 -15.63 4.99 21.05
CA HIS A 15 -16.39 3.91 21.65
C HIS A 15 -15.73 3.46 22.96
N VAL A 16 -16.50 3.40 24.03
CA VAL A 16 -16.02 2.95 25.33
C VAL A 16 -16.74 1.66 25.72
N TYR A 17 -15.96 0.63 25.97
CA TYR A 17 -16.46 -0.68 26.36
C TYR A 17 -16.16 -0.95 27.84
N SER A 18 -17.06 -1.69 28.53
CA SER A 18 -16.79 -2.20 29.88
C SER A 18 -15.70 -3.29 29.82
N GLN A 19 -15.20 -3.72 30.98
CA GLN A 19 -14.24 -4.83 31.05
C GLN A 19 -14.80 -6.08 30.36
N GLY A 20 -13.97 -6.71 29.53
CA GLY A 20 -14.32 -7.90 28.77
C GLY A 20 -13.55 -7.99 27.47
N GLN A 21 -14.02 -8.86 26.60
CA GLN A 21 -13.48 -9.00 25.24
C GLN A 21 -14.11 -7.92 24.33
N ALA A 22 -13.29 -7.26 23.53
CA ALA A 22 -13.78 -6.31 22.53
C ALA A 22 -14.78 -7.00 21.57
N PRO A 23 -15.83 -6.31 21.14
CA PRO A 23 -16.73 -6.83 20.10
C PRO A 23 -15.96 -7.29 18.85
N ALA A 24 -16.49 -8.29 18.15
CA ALA A 24 -15.80 -8.91 17.00
C ALA A 24 -15.60 -7.98 15.81
N ASP A 25 -16.40 -6.91 15.74
CA ASP A 25 -16.33 -5.85 14.71
C ASP A 25 -15.28 -4.77 15.02
N VAL A 26 -14.68 -4.79 16.21
CA VAL A 26 -13.62 -3.85 16.57
C VAL A 26 -12.31 -4.27 15.93
N GLN A 27 -11.79 -3.43 15.05
CA GLN A 27 -10.48 -3.64 14.42
C GLN A 27 -9.36 -3.45 15.45
N THR A 28 -8.48 -4.44 15.55
CA THR A 28 -7.33 -4.41 16.48
C THR A 28 -6.04 -4.35 15.69
N TRP A 29 -5.57 -3.14 15.44
CA TRP A 29 -4.38 -2.89 14.65
C TRP A 29 -3.10 -3.13 15.45
N LYS A 30 -2.16 -3.80 14.82
CA LYS A 30 -0.76 -3.88 15.27
C LYS A 30 -0.04 -2.61 14.83
N THR A 31 1.04 -2.27 15.53
CA THR A 31 1.98 -1.25 15.03
C THR A 31 2.50 -1.62 13.64
N PRO A 32 2.99 -0.64 12.86
CA PRO A 32 3.72 -0.95 11.62
C PRO A 32 4.78 -2.01 11.85
N CYS A 33 5.09 -2.81 10.82
CA CYS A 33 6.05 -3.90 10.91
C CYS A 33 7.44 -3.42 11.38
N ASP A 34 8.12 -4.20 12.20
CA ASP A 34 9.56 -4.03 12.44
C ASP A 34 10.36 -4.48 11.19
N LYS A 35 9.93 -5.61 10.61
CA LYS A 35 10.37 -6.11 9.30
C LYS A 35 9.17 -6.63 8.54
N ALA A 36 9.12 -6.38 7.25
CA ALA A 36 8.06 -6.86 6.38
C ALA A 36 8.54 -8.01 5.50
N ASP A 37 7.68 -9.02 5.32
CA ASP A 37 7.89 -9.98 4.24
C ASP A 37 7.62 -9.30 2.90
N ILE A 38 6.55 -8.51 2.84
CA ILE A 38 6.16 -7.76 1.64
C ILE A 38 5.87 -6.31 2.05
N LEU A 39 6.47 -5.35 1.31
CA LEU A 39 6.13 -3.94 1.37
C LEU A 39 5.37 -3.57 0.10
N VAL A 40 4.13 -3.16 0.27
CA VAL A 40 3.25 -2.71 -0.81
C VAL A 40 3.21 -1.19 -0.81
N PHE A 41 3.57 -0.57 -1.93
CA PHE A 41 3.44 0.85 -2.14
C PHE A 41 2.23 1.15 -3.01
N ALA A 42 1.35 2.02 -2.54
CA ALA A 42 0.20 2.52 -3.27
C ALA A 42 0.16 4.05 -3.23
N THR A 43 -0.31 4.69 -4.29
CA THR A 43 -0.36 6.16 -4.34
C THR A 43 -1.49 6.68 -3.48
N HIS A 44 -2.72 6.21 -3.71
CA HIS A 44 -3.92 6.68 -3.01
C HIS A 44 -4.57 5.54 -2.21
N ALA A 45 -5.43 5.90 -1.29
CA ALA A 45 -6.27 4.96 -0.55
C ALA A 45 -7.39 4.46 -1.46
N ASP A 46 -7.30 3.26 -1.94
CA ASP A 46 -8.10 2.40 -2.83
C ASP A 46 -7.25 1.68 -3.90
N ASP A 47 -6.14 2.27 -4.34
CA ASP A 47 -5.23 1.67 -5.31
C ASP A 47 -4.69 0.32 -4.86
N GLU A 48 -4.38 0.19 -3.56
CA GLU A 48 -3.89 -1.06 -2.98
C GLU A 48 -4.90 -2.20 -3.12
N ILE A 49 -6.18 -1.87 -3.16
CA ILE A 49 -7.26 -2.85 -3.32
C ILE A 49 -7.54 -3.12 -4.80
N LEU A 50 -7.65 -2.05 -5.59
CA LEU A 50 -8.01 -2.13 -7.00
C LEU A 50 -6.94 -2.84 -7.82
N PHE A 51 -5.67 -2.52 -7.61
CA PHE A 51 -4.57 -2.91 -8.48
C PHE A 51 -3.62 -3.92 -7.83
N LEU A 52 -3.46 -3.88 -6.50
CA LEU A 52 -2.49 -4.71 -5.78
C LEU A 52 -3.16 -5.69 -4.81
N GLY A 53 -4.49 -5.71 -4.79
CA GLY A 53 -5.28 -6.43 -3.80
C GLY A 53 -5.07 -7.94 -3.79
N GLY A 54 -4.75 -8.53 -4.94
CA GLY A 54 -4.39 -9.94 -5.00
C GLY A 54 -3.24 -10.32 -4.06
N VAL A 55 -2.26 -9.43 -3.92
CA VAL A 55 -1.12 -9.58 -3.00
C VAL A 55 -1.60 -9.53 -1.55
N LEU A 56 -2.47 -8.56 -1.21
CA LEU A 56 -2.93 -8.37 0.17
C LEU A 56 -3.70 -9.57 0.70
N ALA A 57 -4.74 -10.02 0.00
CA ALA A 57 -5.58 -11.13 0.45
C ALA A 57 -4.83 -12.46 0.47
N THR A 58 -3.99 -12.72 -0.55
CA THR A 58 -3.26 -13.97 -0.67
C THR A 58 -2.14 -14.09 0.37
N TYR A 59 -1.28 -13.09 0.46
CA TYR A 59 -0.11 -13.16 1.32
C TYR A 59 -0.37 -12.65 2.74
N GLY A 60 -1.07 -11.54 2.89
CA GLY A 60 -1.44 -11.00 4.19
C GLY A 60 -2.57 -11.78 4.85
N GLY A 61 -3.68 -11.96 4.14
CA GLY A 61 -4.87 -12.65 4.66
C GLY A 61 -4.68 -14.15 4.82
N GLU A 62 -4.41 -14.87 3.72
CA GLU A 62 -4.34 -16.33 3.73
C GLU A 62 -3.03 -16.85 4.31
N GLN A 63 -1.88 -16.35 3.86
CA GLN A 63 -0.58 -16.85 4.32
C GLN A 63 -0.12 -16.21 5.63
N ASN A 64 -0.80 -15.14 6.08
CA ASN A 64 -0.48 -14.41 7.32
C ASN A 64 0.98 -13.92 7.38
N LEU A 65 1.52 -13.54 6.21
CA LEU A 65 2.83 -12.90 6.14
C LEU A 65 2.75 -11.46 6.69
N ALA A 66 3.88 -10.94 7.12
CA ALA A 66 4.01 -9.56 7.54
C ALA A 66 3.97 -8.62 6.33
N VAL A 67 2.77 -8.20 5.94
CA VAL A 67 2.56 -7.25 4.84
C VAL A 67 2.42 -5.85 5.44
N GLN A 68 3.32 -4.95 5.02
CA GLN A 68 3.26 -3.52 5.32
C GLN A 68 2.76 -2.77 4.09
N VAL A 69 1.77 -1.90 4.27
CA VAL A 69 1.31 -1.00 3.21
C VAL A 69 1.82 0.41 3.49
N ALA A 70 2.34 1.06 2.47
CA ALA A 70 2.85 2.43 2.50
C ALA A 70 2.18 3.25 1.38
N TYR A 71 1.46 4.30 1.75
CA TYR A 71 0.81 5.20 0.81
C TYR A 71 1.67 6.43 0.55
N MET A 72 1.62 6.97 -0.66
CA MET A 72 2.20 8.26 -0.97
C MET A 72 1.35 9.38 -0.35
N CYS A 73 0.06 9.42 -0.70
CA CYS A 73 -0.84 10.48 -0.31
C CYS A 73 -1.48 10.26 1.07
N GLU A 74 -1.67 11.36 1.81
CA GLU A 74 -2.45 11.41 3.02
C GLU A 74 -3.78 12.16 2.77
N PHE A 75 -4.80 11.82 3.53
CA PHE A 75 -6.14 12.39 3.38
C PHE A 75 -6.68 13.02 4.68
N SER A 76 -5.89 13.01 5.75
CA SER A 76 -6.32 13.50 7.06
C SER A 76 -6.73 14.98 7.06
N SER A 77 -6.13 15.76 6.18
CA SER A 77 -6.39 17.20 6.04
C SER A 77 -7.49 17.52 5.01
N SER A 78 -7.68 16.69 3.99
CA SER A 78 -8.53 16.99 2.82
C SER A 78 -9.80 16.15 2.71
N ALA A 79 -9.69 14.84 2.94
CA ALA A 79 -10.77 13.87 2.77
C ALA A 79 -10.73 12.80 3.86
N LYS A 80 -10.98 13.20 5.11
CA LYS A 80 -10.84 12.35 6.31
C LYS A 80 -11.58 11.02 6.22
N ILE A 81 -12.68 10.94 5.48
CA ILE A 81 -13.42 9.70 5.27
C ILE A 81 -12.53 8.62 4.62
N ARG A 82 -11.63 9.00 3.72
CA ARG A 82 -10.72 8.07 3.03
C ARG A 82 -9.71 7.41 4.00
N GLU A 83 -9.39 8.05 5.12
CA GLU A 83 -8.55 7.43 6.16
C GLU A 83 -9.26 6.24 6.83
N HIS A 84 -10.57 6.35 7.07
CA HIS A 84 -11.37 5.23 7.59
C HIS A 84 -11.58 4.14 6.53
N GLU A 85 -11.92 4.53 5.32
CA GLU A 85 -12.15 3.62 4.19
C GLU A 85 -10.90 2.77 3.90
N LYS A 86 -9.72 3.39 3.94
CA LYS A 86 -8.41 2.73 3.83
C LYS A 86 -8.24 1.64 4.89
N LEU A 87 -8.49 1.97 6.13
CA LEU A 87 -8.35 1.01 7.24
C LEU A 87 -9.37 -0.13 7.10
N ASP A 88 -10.62 0.19 6.79
CA ASP A 88 -11.67 -0.82 6.58
C ASP A 88 -11.36 -1.76 5.41
N GLY A 89 -10.86 -1.22 4.29
CA GLY A 89 -10.46 -2.00 3.12
C GLY A 89 -9.28 -2.93 3.43
N LEU A 90 -8.24 -2.41 4.06
CA LEU A 90 -7.08 -3.21 4.49
C LEU A 90 -7.47 -4.30 5.49
N TRP A 91 -8.34 -3.98 6.45
CA TRP A 91 -8.82 -4.95 7.44
C TRP A 91 -9.60 -6.09 6.79
N GLU A 92 -10.47 -5.77 5.84
CA GLU A 92 -11.22 -6.75 5.04
C GLU A 92 -10.27 -7.65 4.23
N SER A 93 -9.18 -7.09 3.71
CA SER A 93 -8.11 -7.82 2.98
C SER A 93 -7.24 -8.69 3.87
N GLY A 94 -7.44 -8.66 5.19
CA GLY A 94 -6.69 -9.46 6.16
C GLY A 94 -5.40 -8.79 6.66
N ILE A 95 -5.14 -7.54 6.29
CA ILE A 95 -3.98 -6.78 6.77
C ILE A 95 -4.21 -6.37 8.23
N LYS A 96 -3.19 -6.56 9.07
CA LYS A 96 -3.27 -6.31 10.52
C LYS A 96 -2.24 -5.31 11.02
N HIS A 97 -1.23 -4.97 10.23
CA HIS A 97 -0.28 -3.92 10.56
C HIS A 97 -0.79 -2.57 10.07
N TYR A 98 -0.75 -1.57 10.96
CA TYR A 98 -1.20 -0.22 10.63
C TYR A 98 -0.40 0.32 9.44
N PRO A 99 -1.04 0.87 8.41
CA PRO A 99 -0.34 1.40 7.26
C PRO A 99 0.46 2.65 7.63
N VAL A 100 1.44 3.01 6.79
CA VAL A 100 2.14 4.29 6.88
C VAL A 100 1.79 5.14 5.66
N CYS A 101 1.79 6.45 5.84
CA CYS A 101 1.53 7.41 4.76
C CYS A 101 2.68 8.40 4.65
N GLY A 102 2.98 8.82 3.43
CA GLY A 102 3.75 10.02 3.17
C GLY A 102 2.91 11.27 3.48
N ASP A 103 3.57 12.40 3.60
CA ASP A 103 2.94 13.69 3.83
C ASP A 103 2.78 14.45 2.50
N PHE A 104 2.15 13.78 1.51
CA PHE A 104 1.95 14.36 0.19
C PHE A 104 0.45 14.51 -0.09
N PRO A 105 0.02 15.70 -0.58
CA PRO A 105 -1.37 15.91 -0.96
C PRO A 105 -1.74 15.09 -2.20
N ASP A 106 -3.02 14.77 -2.35
CA ASP A 106 -3.55 14.15 -3.57
C ASP A 106 -3.73 15.22 -4.66
N LEU A 107 -2.86 15.22 -5.66
CA LEU A 107 -2.87 16.17 -6.78
C LEU A 107 -2.97 15.41 -8.10
N TYR A 108 -4.10 15.62 -8.81
CA TYR A 108 -4.34 14.95 -10.08
C TYR A 108 -3.45 15.47 -11.21
N SER A 109 -2.91 14.56 -11.99
CA SER A 109 -2.20 14.83 -13.25
C SER A 109 -2.31 13.62 -14.19
N GLN A 110 -2.09 13.85 -15.49
CA GLN A 110 -2.22 12.83 -16.54
C GLN A 110 -0.89 12.37 -17.13
N THR A 111 0.22 12.90 -16.63
CA THR A 111 1.55 12.52 -17.11
C THR A 111 2.57 12.60 -15.97
N LEU A 112 3.64 11.83 -16.08
CA LEU A 112 4.77 11.89 -15.15
C LEU A 112 5.37 13.29 -15.08
N GLU A 113 5.51 13.97 -16.21
CA GLU A 113 6.07 15.32 -16.27
C GLU A 113 5.18 16.36 -15.58
N ALA A 114 3.86 16.20 -15.65
CA ALA A 114 2.93 17.06 -14.93
C ALA A 114 2.99 16.78 -13.42
N ALA A 115 3.05 15.52 -13.02
CA ALA A 115 3.22 15.15 -11.62
C ALA A 115 4.55 15.69 -11.03
N LYS A 116 5.66 15.57 -11.75
CA LYS A 116 6.97 16.14 -11.32
C LYS A 116 6.97 17.67 -11.15
N LYS A 117 5.99 18.38 -11.69
CA LYS A 117 5.82 19.83 -11.44
C LYS A 117 5.01 20.12 -10.18
N GLN A 118 4.21 19.16 -9.72
CA GLN A 118 3.35 19.29 -8.54
C GLN A 118 4.04 18.83 -7.25
N TYR A 119 4.95 17.86 -7.36
CA TYR A 119 5.67 17.28 -6.23
C TYR A 119 7.17 17.53 -6.35
N VAL A 120 7.87 17.65 -5.22
CA VAL A 120 9.32 17.55 -5.18
C VAL A 120 9.68 16.07 -5.28
N TYR A 121 10.14 15.64 -6.45
CA TYR A 121 10.37 14.22 -6.75
C TYR A 121 11.35 13.55 -5.77
N ASP A 122 12.40 14.27 -5.38
CA ASP A 122 13.40 13.77 -4.42
C ASP A 122 12.80 13.52 -3.02
N ASP A 123 11.79 14.29 -2.61
CA ASP A 123 11.12 14.07 -1.33
C ASP A 123 10.28 12.77 -1.38
N VAL A 124 9.58 12.53 -2.50
CA VAL A 124 8.82 11.30 -2.71
C VAL A 124 9.75 10.09 -2.75
N LYS A 125 10.88 10.20 -3.44
CA LYS A 125 11.92 9.16 -3.48
C LYS A 125 12.56 8.93 -2.11
N SER A 126 12.83 9.99 -1.35
CA SER A 126 13.34 9.91 0.02
C SER A 126 12.38 9.15 0.93
N TYR A 127 11.07 9.42 0.82
CA TYR A 127 10.04 8.69 1.54
C TYR A 127 10.03 7.19 1.20
N ALA A 128 10.01 6.84 -0.09
CA ALA A 128 10.05 5.45 -0.53
C ALA A 128 11.31 4.72 -0.06
N THR A 129 12.49 5.36 -0.19
CA THR A 129 13.77 4.82 0.29
C THR A 129 13.76 4.61 1.82
N SER A 130 13.20 5.58 2.56
CA SER A 130 13.08 5.49 4.02
C SER A 130 12.18 4.31 4.43
N CYS A 131 11.05 4.10 3.76
CA CYS A 131 10.19 2.95 4.01
C CYS A 131 10.91 1.62 3.72
N ILE A 132 11.63 1.49 2.61
CA ILE A 132 12.42 0.29 2.28
C ILE A 132 13.44 -0.01 3.38
N ARG A 133 14.19 0.99 3.82
CA ARG A 133 15.21 0.84 4.87
C ARG A 133 14.62 0.52 6.24
N ARG A 134 13.49 1.15 6.57
CA ARG A 134 12.79 0.93 7.84
C ARG A 134 12.23 -0.49 7.93
N PHE A 135 11.54 -0.94 6.91
CA PHE A 135 10.81 -2.21 6.93
C PHE A 135 11.61 -3.40 6.40
N LYS A 136 12.73 -3.18 5.72
CA LYS A 136 13.65 -4.21 5.19
C LYS A 136 12.91 -5.38 4.52
N PRO A 137 12.04 -5.11 3.54
CA PRO A 137 11.17 -6.11 2.94
C PRO A 137 11.96 -7.14 2.13
N LEU A 138 11.45 -8.38 2.12
CA LEU A 138 11.94 -9.40 1.19
C LEU A 138 11.42 -9.16 -0.23
N VAL A 139 10.21 -8.63 -0.33
CA VAL A 139 9.55 -8.30 -1.60
C VAL A 139 8.99 -6.89 -1.52
N VAL A 140 9.22 -6.10 -2.57
CA VAL A 140 8.53 -4.84 -2.83
C VAL A 140 7.52 -5.04 -3.95
N VAL A 141 6.32 -4.51 -3.79
CA VAL A 141 5.28 -4.47 -4.82
C VAL A 141 4.78 -3.04 -4.95
N THR A 142 4.65 -2.55 -6.18
CA THR A 142 4.08 -1.22 -6.45
C THR A 142 3.32 -1.20 -7.78
N GLN A 143 2.78 -0.04 -8.10
CA GLN A 143 1.93 0.24 -9.24
C GLN A 143 2.70 0.23 -10.58
N ASP A 144 1.96 0.38 -11.69
CA ASP A 144 2.52 0.43 -13.05
C ASP A 144 3.35 1.72 -13.26
N LEU A 145 4.51 1.58 -13.91
CA LEU A 145 5.34 2.72 -14.31
C LEU A 145 4.63 3.66 -15.30
N ASN A 146 3.68 3.13 -16.08
CA ASN A 146 2.85 3.95 -16.99
C ASN A 146 1.64 4.55 -16.27
N GLY A 147 1.45 4.21 -15.00
CA GLY A 147 0.28 4.58 -14.21
C GLY A 147 -0.99 3.88 -14.70
N GLU A 148 -1.71 3.25 -13.82
CA GLU A 148 -3.03 2.71 -14.18
C GLU A 148 -3.89 3.86 -14.74
N TYR A 149 -4.54 3.64 -15.85
CA TYR A 149 -5.33 4.63 -16.60
C TYR A 149 -4.61 5.97 -16.90
N GLY A 150 -3.27 5.98 -16.90
CA GLY A 150 -2.47 7.17 -17.20
C GLY A 150 -2.44 8.21 -16.07
N HIS A 151 -2.61 7.79 -14.80
CA HIS A 151 -2.55 8.70 -13.66
C HIS A 151 -1.10 9.10 -13.35
N GLY A 152 -0.78 10.40 -13.46
CA GLY A 152 0.58 10.91 -13.28
C GLY A 152 1.14 10.70 -11.86
N GLY A 153 0.29 10.72 -10.82
CA GLY A 153 0.69 10.40 -9.45
C GLY A 153 1.16 8.95 -9.31
N HIS A 154 0.45 8.00 -9.94
CA HIS A 154 0.87 6.59 -9.98
C HIS A 154 2.22 6.43 -10.69
N MET A 155 2.39 7.07 -11.86
CA MET A 155 3.67 7.10 -12.57
C MET A 155 4.78 7.64 -11.67
N LEU A 156 4.53 8.78 -11.01
CA LEU A 156 5.54 9.43 -10.19
C LEU A 156 5.98 8.53 -9.03
N PHE A 157 5.02 7.94 -8.32
CA PHE A 157 5.34 7.13 -7.15
C PHE A 157 5.97 5.78 -7.53
N SER A 158 5.46 5.11 -8.57
CA SER A 158 6.05 3.86 -9.04
C SER A 158 7.48 4.04 -9.55
N HIS A 159 7.79 5.13 -10.27
CA HIS A 159 9.16 5.48 -10.66
C HIS A 159 10.03 5.78 -9.44
N ALA A 160 9.53 6.53 -8.46
CA ALA A 160 10.27 6.83 -7.22
C ALA A 160 10.59 5.54 -6.44
N VAL A 161 9.64 4.59 -6.34
CA VAL A 161 9.87 3.28 -5.71
C VAL A 161 10.88 2.46 -6.51
N ALA A 162 10.75 2.38 -7.83
CA ALA A 162 11.68 1.65 -8.70
C ALA A 162 13.12 2.15 -8.53
N GLU A 163 13.33 3.48 -8.56
CA GLU A 163 14.65 4.07 -8.31
C GLU A 163 15.14 3.86 -6.86
N SER A 164 14.22 3.84 -5.89
CA SER A 164 14.56 3.60 -4.49
C SER A 164 15.04 2.17 -4.24
N VAL A 165 14.48 1.15 -4.89
CA VAL A 165 14.97 -0.23 -4.77
C VAL A 165 16.37 -0.42 -5.37
N GLU A 166 16.74 0.40 -6.36
CA GLU A 166 18.09 0.38 -6.95
C GLU A 166 19.15 1.02 -6.03
N THR A 167 18.73 1.97 -5.18
CA THR A 167 19.66 2.83 -4.43
C THR A 167 19.55 2.69 -2.91
N SER A 168 18.59 1.95 -2.37
CA SER A 168 18.37 1.82 -0.92
C SER A 168 19.52 1.12 -0.17
N ASN A 169 20.38 0.38 -0.88
CA ASN A 169 21.61 -0.23 -0.36
C ASN A 169 22.80 0.73 -0.30
N ASP A 170 22.74 1.93 -0.90
CA ASP A 170 23.79 2.95 -0.87
C ASP A 170 23.54 3.97 0.24
N SER A 171 24.40 3.99 1.25
CA SER A 171 24.28 4.90 2.39
C SER A 171 24.50 6.38 2.05
N SER A 172 25.07 6.69 0.89
CA SER A 172 25.27 8.07 0.44
C SER A 172 23.99 8.70 -0.11
N VAL A 173 23.04 7.87 -0.56
CA VAL A 173 21.72 8.29 -1.03
C VAL A 173 20.79 8.43 0.19
N PHE A 174 20.23 9.63 0.40
CA PHE A 174 19.41 9.97 1.57
C PHE A 174 20.05 9.50 2.91
N PRO A 175 21.20 10.06 3.30
CA PRO A 175 22.03 9.57 4.40
C PRO A 175 21.33 9.60 5.75
N GLU A 176 20.32 10.45 5.94
CA GLU A 176 19.55 10.52 7.17
C GLU A 176 18.78 9.21 7.40
N SER A 177 18.06 8.70 6.40
CA SER A 177 17.36 7.43 6.54
C SER A 177 18.31 6.24 6.66
N ALA A 178 19.50 6.31 6.03
CA ALA A 178 20.55 5.31 6.21
C ALA A 178 21.12 5.31 7.65
N SER A 179 21.27 6.50 8.25
CA SER A 179 21.69 6.63 9.65
C SER A 179 20.64 6.04 10.62
N ASN A 180 19.35 6.28 10.34
CA ASN A 180 18.25 5.88 11.23
C ASN A 180 17.95 4.37 11.16
N TYR A 181 18.01 3.79 9.96
CA TYR A 181 17.52 2.41 9.70
C TYR A 181 18.58 1.47 9.14
N GLY A 182 19.75 1.96 8.76
CA GLY A 182 20.73 1.24 7.94
C GLY A 182 20.32 1.18 6.48
N THR A 183 21.12 0.49 5.67
CA THR A 183 20.82 0.24 4.26
C THR A 183 20.10 -1.08 4.07
N TRP A 184 19.43 -1.25 2.93
CA TRP A 184 18.77 -2.50 2.59
C TRP A 184 18.79 -2.73 1.08
N ASP A 185 19.19 -3.93 0.66
CA ASP A 185 19.08 -4.36 -0.73
C ASP A 185 17.86 -5.28 -0.87
N VAL A 186 16.85 -4.82 -1.60
CA VAL A 186 15.57 -5.52 -1.73
C VAL A 186 15.77 -6.80 -2.55
N PRO A 187 15.47 -8.01 -2.03
CA PRO A 187 15.69 -9.24 -2.77
C PRO A 187 14.87 -9.36 -4.05
N LYS A 188 13.59 -8.97 -4.04
CA LYS A 188 12.72 -9.02 -5.22
C LYS A 188 11.78 -7.82 -5.28
N THR A 189 11.56 -7.30 -6.49
CA THR A 189 10.62 -6.20 -6.74
C THR A 189 9.71 -6.56 -7.90
N TYR A 190 8.41 -6.45 -7.68
CA TYR A 190 7.38 -6.66 -8.69
C TYR A 190 6.62 -5.37 -8.94
N LEU A 191 6.35 -5.09 -10.21
CA LEU A 191 5.52 -3.96 -10.61
C LEU A 191 4.23 -4.47 -11.25
N HIS A 192 3.14 -3.82 -10.94
CA HIS A 192 1.84 -4.08 -11.56
C HIS A 192 1.93 -3.83 -13.06
N LEU A 193 1.33 -4.69 -13.87
CA LEU A 193 1.31 -4.65 -15.34
C LEU A 193 2.69 -4.59 -16.04
N TYR A 194 3.79 -4.78 -15.32
CA TYR A 194 5.11 -4.77 -15.93
C TYR A 194 5.26 -5.93 -16.91
N THR A 195 5.76 -5.62 -18.12
CA THR A 195 5.70 -6.55 -19.25
C THR A 195 6.82 -7.59 -19.27
N GLU A 196 7.91 -7.36 -18.52
CA GLU A 196 9.04 -8.29 -18.46
C GLU A 196 8.84 -9.29 -17.32
N ASN A 197 9.29 -10.54 -17.55
CA ASN A 197 9.20 -11.63 -16.56
C ASN A 197 7.82 -11.71 -15.90
N LYS A 198 6.77 -11.67 -16.73
CA LYS A 198 5.38 -11.65 -16.29
C LYS A 198 5.02 -12.82 -15.41
N ILE A 199 4.26 -12.54 -14.37
CA ILE A 199 3.53 -13.50 -13.56
C ILE A 199 2.06 -13.10 -13.51
N THR A 200 1.18 -14.09 -13.55
CA THR A 200 -0.25 -13.89 -13.29
C THR A 200 -0.64 -14.70 -12.08
N MET A 201 -1.14 -14.05 -11.05
CA MET A 201 -1.60 -14.71 -9.83
C MET A 201 -2.92 -15.41 -10.06
N ASN A 202 -3.08 -16.63 -9.54
CA ASN A 202 -4.38 -17.29 -9.53
C ASN A 202 -5.21 -16.78 -8.34
N LEU A 203 -6.03 -15.78 -8.57
CA LEU A 203 -6.85 -15.14 -7.55
C LEU A 203 -8.22 -15.82 -7.32
N ARG A 204 -8.48 -16.95 -8.01
CA ARG A 204 -9.75 -17.69 -7.93
C ARG A 204 -9.66 -18.93 -7.04
N LEU A 205 -8.52 -19.17 -6.40
CA LEU A 205 -8.41 -20.23 -5.40
C LEU A 205 -9.08 -19.80 -4.08
N PRO A 206 -9.80 -20.71 -3.40
CA PRO A 206 -10.40 -20.42 -2.11
C PRO A 206 -9.32 -20.20 -1.04
N LEU A 207 -9.46 -19.15 -0.27
CA LEU A 207 -8.59 -18.75 0.83
C LEU A 207 -9.22 -19.24 2.15
N SER A 208 -8.61 -20.25 2.77
CA SER A 208 -9.19 -20.93 3.94
C SER A 208 -9.33 -20.01 5.14
N ARG A 209 -8.34 -19.15 5.38
CA ARG A 209 -8.35 -18.17 6.48
C ARG A 209 -9.27 -16.98 6.21
N MET A 210 -9.69 -16.78 4.98
CA MET A 210 -10.60 -15.73 4.56
C MET A 210 -12.04 -16.24 4.37
N GLY A 211 -12.40 -17.33 5.04
CA GLY A 211 -13.73 -17.93 4.99
C GLY A 211 -14.02 -18.67 3.70
N ASN A 212 -13.02 -19.25 3.06
CA ASN A 212 -13.07 -19.91 1.75
C ASN A 212 -13.50 -18.98 0.60
N ARG A 213 -13.46 -17.68 0.80
CA ARG A 213 -13.62 -16.72 -0.30
C ARG A 213 -12.37 -16.75 -1.19
N THR A 214 -12.53 -16.46 -2.46
CA THR A 214 -11.44 -16.22 -3.39
C THR A 214 -10.81 -14.84 -3.12
N SER A 215 -9.58 -14.62 -3.58
CA SER A 215 -8.95 -13.30 -3.44
C SER A 215 -9.78 -12.20 -4.11
N ILE A 216 -10.38 -12.46 -5.29
CA ILE A 216 -11.27 -11.52 -5.98
C ILE A 216 -12.49 -11.17 -5.11
N GLU A 217 -13.13 -12.15 -4.47
CA GLU A 217 -14.27 -11.89 -3.59
C GLU A 217 -13.88 -11.06 -2.36
N VAL A 218 -12.72 -11.35 -1.76
CA VAL A 218 -12.20 -10.57 -0.62
C VAL A 218 -11.92 -9.14 -1.06
N GLN A 219 -11.22 -8.93 -2.18
CA GLN A 219 -10.88 -7.60 -2.66
C GLN A 219 -12.10 -6.82 -3.13
N THR A 220 -13.10 -7.49 -3.74
CA THR A 220 -14.38 -6.85 -4.09
C THR A 220 -15.10 -6.35 -2.84
N ALA A 221 -15.08 -7.14 -1.75
CA ALA A 221 -15.64 -6.71 -0.47
C ALA A 221 -14.85 -5.57 0.16
N ALA A 222 -13.52 -5.61 0.05
CA ALA A 222 -12.62 -4.56 0.53
C ALA A 222 -12.83 -3.24 -0.24
N TYR A 223 -12.95 -3.28 -1.57
CA TYR A 223 -13.21 -2.08 -2.37
C TYR A 223 -14.56 -1.43 -2.04
N LYS A 224 -15.57 -2.22 -1.68
CA LYS A 224 -16.86 -1.68 -1.20
C LYS A 224 -16.76 -0.83 0.07
N LYS A 225 -15.68 -0.97 0.84
CA LYS A 225 -15.40 -0.12 2.01
C LYS A 225 -14.99 1.29 1.61
N HIS A 226 -14.44 1.47 0.41
CA HIS A 226 -14.12 2.77 -0.17
C HIS A 226 -15.37 3.44 -0.75
N VAL A 227 -16.32 3.75 0.11
CA VAL A 227 -17.66 4.26 -0.25
C VAL A 227 -17.55 5.57 -1.04
N SER A 228 -16.61 6.43 -0.67
CA SER A 228 -16.39 7.71 -1.35
C SER A 228 -15.84 7.56 -2.78
N GLN A 229 -15.35 6.36 -3.16
CA GLN A 229 -14.74 6.07 -4.45
C GLN A 229 -15.64 5.24 -5.39
N GLN A 230 -16.85 4.84 -4.97
CA GLN A 230 -17.76 4.01 -5.76
C GLN A 230 -18.36 4.74 -6.99
N TRP A 231 -18.12 6.02 -7.15
CA TRP A 231 -18.48 6.77 -8.36
C TRP A 231 -17.50 6.52 -9.52
N CYS A 232 -16.31 5.99 -9.24
CA CYS A 232 -15.33 5.62 -10.26
C CYS A 232 -15.80 4.39 -11.03
N TRP A 233 -15.35 4.28 -12.29
CA TRP A 233 -15.64 3.12 -13.15
C TRP A 233 -14.73 1.92 -12.88
N PHE A 234 -13.72 2.06 -12.02
CA PHE A 234 -12.82 0.97 -11.65
C PHE A 234 -13.49 -0.09 -10.81
N TYR A 235 -13.03 -1.31 -10.97
CA TYR A 235 -13.50 -2.45 -10.20
C TYR A 235 -12.38 -3.49 -10.04
N VAL A 236 -12.50 -4.30 -9.02
CA VAL A 236 -11.55 -5.41 -8.79
C VAL A 236 -11.83 -6.52 -9.79
N SER A 237 -10.83 -6.87 -10.60
CA SER A 237 -10.91 -7.96 -11.57
C SER A 237 -9.53 -8.51 -11.93
N ASP A 238 -9.50 -9.76 -12.37
CA ASP A 238 -8.31 -10.45 -12.91
C ASP A 238 -8.39 -10.66 -14.44
N ASP A 239 -9.34 -10.03 -15.12
CA ASP A 239 -9.59 -10.23 -16.55
C ASP A 239 -9.89 -8.94 -17.34
N TYR A 240 -9.33 -7.81 -16.95
CA TYR A 240 -9.40 -6.56 -17.71
C TYR A 240 -8.03 -5.86 -17.77
N GLU A 241 -7.95 -4.71 -18.43
CA GLU A 241 -6.67 -4.02 -18.71
C GLU A 241 -5.86 -3.62 -17.47
N TYR A 242 -6.52 -3.43 -16.31
CA TYR A 242 -5.88 -3.15 -15.01
C TYR A 242 -6.03 -4.33 -14.05
N SER A 243 -5.85 -5.54 -14.57
CA SER A 243 -5.97 -6.79 -13.81
C SER A 243 -5.12 -6.79 -12.55
N CYS A 244 -5.74 -6.93 -11.38
CA CYS A 244 -5.04 -7.00 -10.09
C CYS A 244 -4.25 -8.31 -9.89
N ALA A 245 -4.20 -9.19 -10.91
CA ALA A 245 -3.45 -10.44 -10.91
C ALA A 245 -2.11 -10.35 -11.66
N ASP A 246 -1.91 -9.34 -12.51
CA ASP A 246 -0.80 -9.27 -13.45
C ASP A 246 0.34 -8.40 -12.94
N PHE A 247 1.51 -9.02 -12.80
CA PHE A 247 2.74 -8.38 -12.36
C PHE A 247 3.91 -8.81 -13.23
N GLY A 248 5.02 -8.08 -13.16
CA GLY A 248 6.29 -8.50 -13.71
C GLY A 248 7.42 -8.33 -12.70
N LEU A 249 8.41 -9.22 -12.75
CA LEU A 249 9.61 -9.12 -11.93
C LEU A 249 10.52 -8.03 -12.50
N TYR A 250 10.53 -6.88 -11.84
CA TYR A 250 11.35 -5.73 -12.22
C TYR A 250 12.82 -5.92 -11.87
N ARG A 251 13.09 -6.38 -10.63
CA ARG A 251 14.44 -6.54 -10.11
C ARG A 251 14.53 -7.76 -9.19
N THR A 252 15.64 -8.48 -9.26
CA THR A 252 16.01 -9.52 -8.29
C THR A 252 17.48 -9.49 -7.98
N THR A 253 17.86 -9.70 -6.71
CA THR A 253 19.24 -9.91 -6.25
C THR A 253 19.46 -11.34 -5.77
N VAL A 254 18.44 -12.19 -5.88
CA VAL A 254 18.47 -13.60 -5.51
C VAL A 254 17.97 -14.44 -6.68
N GLY A 255 18.47 -15.68 -6.77
CA GLY A 255 18.09 -16.62 -7.82
C GLY A 255 16.71 -17.26 -7.60
#